data_b203b075a632d1d61fa74ce12795e91e
#
_entry.id   b203b075a632d1d61fa74ce12795e91e
#
_cell.length_a   1.000
_cell.length_b   1.000
_cell.length_c   1.000
_cell.angle_alpha   90.00
_cell.angle_beta   90.00
_cell.angle_gamma   90.00
#
_symmetry.space_group_name_H-M   'P 1'
#
loop_
_entity.id
_entity.type
_entity.pdbx_description
1 polymer ?
#
loop_
_entity_poly.entity_id
_entity_poly.type
_entity_poly.pdbx_seq_one_letter_code
_entity_poly.pdbx_strand_id
1 'polypeptide(L)'
;MRVLGIDPGSRLTGFGVVNILGSGKITYIASGCVRTPGAQASLADRLHVIYQGIGEVIARYRPDAVAIEKVFMAKNADSALKLGQARAAAILAACNHSLSVSEYTALQIKQAVVGRGHAQKDQVKHMVKVLLNLSGTPQADAADALACALCHAHYAQSTRALGAVVRRPRRLRALAGFAAAQALKVAR
;
A
#
# COMPACT_ATOMS: atom_id res chain seq x y z
N MET A 1 0.21 9.00 13.43
CA MET A 1 0.55 8.82 12.00
C MET A 1 -0.34 7.73 11.44
N ARG A 2 -1.04 8.02 10.37
CA ARG A 2 -1.93 7.05 9.71
C ARG A 2 -1.23 6.46 8.48
N VAL A 3 -1.28 5.14 8.35
CA VAL A 3 -0.62 4.41 7.27
C VAL A 3 -1.66 3.65 6.46
N LEU A 4 -1.59 3.77 5.15
CA LEU A 4 -2.34 2.96 4.20
C LEU A 4 -1.42 1.87 3.67
N GLY A 5 -1.72 0.62 3.95
CA GLY A 5 -1.12 -0.54 3.32
C GLY A 5 -1.90 -0.95 2.07
N ILE A 6 -1.20 -1.35 1.04
CA ILE A 6 -1.77 -1.81 -0.23
C ILE A 6 -1.16 -3.15 -0.61
N ASP A 7 -2.02 -4.11 -0.91
CA ASP A 7 -1.67 -5.37 -1.57
C ASP A 7 -2.20 -5.32 -3.01
N PRO A 8 -1.33 -5.04 -4.01
CA PRO A 8 -1.78 -4.86 -5.39
C PRO A 8 -2.25 -6.18 -6.02
N GLY A 9 -3.37 -6.15 -6.68
CA GLY A 9 -3.86 -7.27 -7.48
C GLY A 9 -4.65 -6.78 -8.69
N SER A 10 -4.51 -7.47 -9.84
CA SER A 10 -5.15 -7.06 -11.10
C SER A 10 -6.66 -7.29 -11.14
N ARG A 11 -7.20 -8.11 -10.25
CA ARG A 11 -8.64 -8.38 -10.09
C ARG A 11 -9.20 -7.82 -8.78
N LEU A 12 -8.38 -7.83 -7.76
CA LEU A 12 -8.72 -7.39 -6.43
C LEU A 12 -7.47 -6.75 -5.81
N THR A 13 -7.54 -5.48 -5.46
CA THR A 13 -6.47 -4.77 -4.75
C THR A 13 -6.90 -4.57 -3.31
N GLY A 14 -6.18 -5.20 -2.38
CA GLY A 14 -6.41 -5.05 -0.96
C GLY A 14 -5.94 -3.71 -0.43
N PHE A 15 -6.66 -3.14 0.53
CA PHE A 15 -6.22 -2.00 1.31
C PHE A 15 -6.44 -2.21 2.80
N GLY A 16 -5.54 -1.65 3.61
CA GLY A 16 -5.64 -1.66 5.07
C GLY A 16 -5.13 -0.37 5.65
N VAL A 17 -5.88 0.25 6.56
CA VAL A 17 -5.54 1.53 7.19
C VAL A 17 -5.36 1.31 8.68
N VAL A 18 -4.19 1.71 9.18
CA VAL A 18 -3.87 1.67 10.60
C VAL A 18 -3.44 3.04 11.12
N ASN A 19 -3.59 3.28 12.41
CA ASN A 19 -3.11 4.49 13.05
C ASN A 19 -2.04 4.15 14.10
N ILE A 20 -0.89 4.81 14.04
CA ILE A 20 0.19 4.71 15.02
C ILE A 20 0.02 5.86 16.00
N LEU A 21 -0.31 5.54 17.25
CA LEU A 21 -0.46 6.51 18.33
C LEU A 21 0.91 6.96 18.87
N GLY A 22 0.94 8.06 19.61
CA GLY A 22 2.16 8.59 20.22
C GLY A 22 2.85 7.61 21.18
N SER A 23 2.08 6.73 21.83
CA SER A 23 2.56 5.62 22.68
C SER A 23 3.20 4.47 21.91
N GLY A 24 3.18 4.49 20.57
CA GLY A 24 3.60 3.35 19.75
C GLY A 24 2.51 2.30 19.52
N LYS A 25 1.35 2.40 20.18
CA LYS A 25 0.22 1.50 19.95
C LYS A 25 -0.31 1.68 18.54
N ILE A 26 -0.53 0.55 17.83
CA ILE A 26 -1.13 0.54 16.48
C ILE A 26 -2.60 0.17 16.63
N THR A 27 -3.48 0.92 15.98
CA THR A 27 -4.92 0.69 15.99
C THR A 27 -5.46 0.54 14.58
N TYR A 28 -6.42 -0.36 14.42
CA TYR A 28 -7.16 -0.57 13.17
C TYR A 28 -8.09 0.62 12.90
N ILE A 29 -8.16 1.03 11.64
CA ILE A 29 -9.10 2.05 11.16
C ILE A 29 -10.09 1.45 10.16
N ALA A 30 -9.58 0.82 9.09
CA ALA A 30 -10.39 0.25 8.04
C ALA A 30 -9.59 -0.77 7.23
N SER A 31 -10.29 -1.67 6.54
CA SER A 31 -9.70 -2.51 5.51
C SER A 31 -10.78 -2.95 4.52
N GLY A 32 -10.37 -3.32 3.33
CA GLY A 32 -11.26 -3.79 2.29
C GLY A 32 -10.52 -4.05 0.99
N CYS A 33 -11.26 -4.15 -0.09
CA CYS A 33 -10.71 -4.43 -1.40
C CYS A 33 -11.36 -3.56 -2.47
N VAL A 34 -10.56 -3.03 -3.37
CA VAL A 34 -10.98 -2.45 -4.64
C VAL A 34 -11.12 -3.57 -5.66
N ARG A 35 -12.33 -3.82 -6.11
CA ARG A 35 -12.64 -4.86 -7.09
C ARG A 35 -12.68 -4.26 -8.48
N THR A 36 -11.87 -4.78 -9.39
CA THR A 36 -11.92 -4.40 -10.81
C THR A 36 -13.07 -5.08 -11.54
N PRO A 37 -13.53 -4.51 -12.67
CA PRO A 37 -14.51 -5.18 -13.54
C PRO A 37 -14.01 -6.57 -13.98
N GLY A 38 -14.95 -7.41 -14.39
CA GLY A 38 -14.70 -8.81 -14.79
C GLY A 38 -13.74 -8.96 -15.98
N ALA A 39 -13.55 -10.21 -16.40
CA ALA A 39 -12.56 -10.58 -17.43
C ALA A 39 -12.78 -9.90 -18.80
N GLN A 40 -13.99 -9.43 -19.08
CA GLN A 40 -14.35 -8.73 -20.33
C GLN A 40 -13.87 -7.26 -20.38
N ALA A 41 -13.55 -6.66 -19.21
CA ALA A 41 -13.08 -5.29 -19.16
C ALA A 41 -11.63 -5.18 -19.69
N SER A 42 -11.36 -4.07 -20.36
CA SER A 42 -10.01 -3.78 -20.83
C SER A 42 -9.03 -3.63 -19.68
N LEU A 43 -7.74 -3.78 -19.96
CA LEU A 43 -6.70 -3.50 -18.98
C LEU A 43 -6.79 -2.06 -18.47
N ALA A 44 -7.03 -1.11 -19.38
CA ALA A 44 -7.15 0.32 -19.07
C ALA A 44 -8.27 0.57 -18.05
N ASP A 45 -9.46 -0.03 -18.25
CA ASP A 45 -10.59 0.12 -17.32
C ASP A 45 -10.26 -0.42 -15.93
N ARG A 46 -9.57 -1.57 -15.86
CA ARG A 46 -9.17 -2.15 -14.58
C ARG A 46 -8.16 -1.26 -13.85
N LEU A 47 -7.16 -0.73 -14.56
CA LEU A 47 -6.17 0.17 -13.97
C LEU A 47 -6.81 1.48 -13.51
N HIS A 48 -7.76 1.99 -14.28
CA HIS A 48 -8.53 3.18 -13.91
C HIS A 48 -9.33 2.96 -12.62
N VAL A 49 -10.01 1.82 -12.48
CA VAL A 49 -10.77 1.48 -11.25
C VAL A 49 -9.83 1.34 -10.04
N ILE A 50 -8.64 0.73 -10.21
CA ILE A 50 -7.66 0.65 -9.13
C ILE A 50 -7.19 2.05 -8.72
N TYR A 51 -6.83 2.88 -9.69
CA TYR A 51 -6.38 4.26 -9.45
C TYR A 51 -7.44 5.08 -8.70
N GLN A 52 -8.68 5.06 -9.19
CA GLN A 52 -9.79 5.78 -8.55
C GLN A 52 -10.12 5.23 -7.16
N GLY A 53 -10.27 3.91 -7.01
CA GLY A 53 -10.63 3.30 -5.74
C GLY A 53 -9.57 3.53 -4.65
N ILE A 54 -8.28 3.49 -4.98
CA ILE A 54 -7.23 3.86 -4.03
C ILE A 54 -7.26 5.37 -3.73
N GLY A 55 -7.53 6.22 -4.73
CA GLY A 55 -7.74 7.66 -4.53
C GLY A 55 -8.88 7.97 -3.56
N GLU A 56 -10.01 7.27 -3.69
CA GLU A 56 -11.16 7.40 -2.77
C GLU A 56 -10.79 6.96 -1.34
N VAL A 57 -10.06 5.86 -1.19
CA VAL A 57 -9.56 5.40 0.11
C VAL A 57 -8.65 6.47 0.74
N ILE A 58 -7.74 7.06 -0.04
CA ILE A 58 -6.85 8.13 0.42
C ILE A 58 -7.65 9.36 0.84
N ALA A 59 -8.60 9.80 0.02
CA ALA A 59 -9.44 10.96 0.31
C ALA A 59 -10.27 10.76 1.59
N ARG A 60 -10.83 9.55 1.75
CA ARG A 60 -11.67 9.20 2.92
C ARG A 60 -10.89 9.08 4.21
N TYR A 61 -9.76 8.37 4.19
CA TYR A 61 -9.02 8.03 5.42
C TYR A 61 -7.83 8.95 5.68
N ARG A 62 -7.42 9.78 4.72
CA ARG A 62 -6.35 10.78 4.82
C ARG A 62 -5.08 10.21 5.48
N PRO A 63 -4.45 9.19 4.89
CA PRO A 63 -3.21 8.63 5.41
C PRO A 63 -2.05 9.63 5.28
N ASP A 64 -1.07 9.52 6.18
CA ASP A 64 0.17 10.30 6.13
C ASP A 64 1.24 9.65 5.24
N ALA A 65 1.14 8.32 5.05
CA ALA A 65 2.09 7.52 4.26
C ALA A 65 1.39 6.29 3.67
N VAL A 66 1.97 5.79 2.58
CA VAL A 66 1.55 4.54 1.92
C VAL A 66 2.65 3.51 2.02
N ALA A 67 2.26 2.28 2.33
CA ALA A 67 3.10 1.08 2.28
C ALA A 67 2.55 0.13 1.22
N ILE A 68 3.41 -0.38 0.34
CA ILE A 68 2.99 -1.29 -0.73
C ILE A 68 3.93 -2.48 -0.84
N GLU A 69 3.37 -3.66 -1.13
CA GLU A 69 4.18 -4.84 -1.33
C GLU A 69 4.98 -4.77 -2.63
N LYS A 70 6.27 -5.15 -2.57
CA LYS A 70 7.10 -5.35 -3.77
C LYS A 70 6.70 -6.64 -4.45
N VAL A 71 6.36 -6.53 -5.72
CA VAL A 71 6.09 -7.68 -6.56
C VAL A 71 7.41 -8.22 -7.12
N PHE A 72 7.67 -9.52 -6.91
CA PHE A 72 8.72 -10.26 -7.58
C PHE A 72 8.12 -11.05 -8.75
N MET A 73 8.98 -11.48 -9.69
CA MET A 73 8.58 -12.26 -10.85
C MET A 73 7.74 -13.47 -10.44
N ALA A 74 6.50 -13.52 -10.91
CA ALA A 74 5.65 -14.70 -10.83
C ALA A 74 6.13 -15.75 -11.84
N LYS A 75 5.72 -17.02 -11.63
CA LYS A 75 6.02 -18.12 -12.55
C LYS A 75 5.50 -17.87 -14.00
N ASN A 76 4.51 -16.98 -14.15
CA ASN A 76 3.91 -16.60 -15.42
C ASN A 76 4.18 -15.10 -15.67
N ALA A 77 4.87 -14.78 -16.75
CA ALA A 77 5.26 -13.42 -17.15
C ALA A 77 4.04 -12.50 -17.37
N ASP A 78 2.97 -12.99 -18.01
CA ASP A 78 1.74 -12.20 -18.23
C ASP A 78 1.08 -11.79 -16.90
N SER A 79 1.02 -12.71 -15.95
CA SER A 79 0.51 -12.41 -14.60
C SER A 79 1.40 -11.40 -13.86
N ALA A 80 2.72 -11.51 -14.00
CA ALA A 80 3.66 -10.57 -13.39
C ALA A 80 3.51 -9.16 -13.99
N LEU A 81 3.34 -9.05 -15.31
CA LEU A 81 3.10 -7.77 -15.99
C LEU A 81 1.79 -7.13 -15.52
N LYS A 82 0.68 -7.87 -15.49
CA LYS A 82 -0.61 -7.37 -15.02
C LYS A 82 -0.57 -6.92 -13.57
N LEU A 83 0.17 -7.64 -12.74
CA LEU A 83 0.35 -7.29 -11.33
C LEU A 83 1.21 -6.03 -11.17
N GLY A 84 2.30 -5.91 -11.94
CA GLY A 84 3.14 -4.71 -11.99
C GLY A 84 2.36 -3.46 -12.42
N GLN A 85 1.48 -3.61 -13.42
CA GLN A 85 0.61 -2.53 -13.90
C GLN A 85 -0.43 -2.11 -12.84
N ALA A 86 -1.09 -3.08 -12.18
CA ALA A 86 -2.02 -2.80 -11.08
C ALA A 86 -1.32 -2.06 -9.93
N ARG A 87 -0.10 -2.51 -9.59
CA ARG A 87 0.73 -1.85 -8.59
C ARG A 87 1.11 -0.42 -9.00
N ALA A 88 1.45 -0.18 -10.25
CA ALA A 88 1.76 1.15 -10.76
C ALA A 88 0.55 2.09 -10.64
N ALA A 89 -0.66 1.63 -10.94
CA ALA A 89 -1.89 2.41 -10.77
C ALA A 89 -2.12 2.83 -9.32
N ALA A 90 -1.89 1.92 -8.36
CA ALA A 90 -2.00 2.23 -6.92
C ALA A 90 -0.93 3.23 -6.46
N ILE A 91 0.31 3.11 -6.94
CA ILE A 91 1.39 4.06 -6.64
C ILE A 91 1.07 5.44 -7.20
N LEU A 92 0.59 5.51 -8.45
CA LEU A 92 0.21 6.79 -9.08
C LEU A 92 -0.90 7.48 -8.31
N ALA A 93 -1.89 6.75 -7.81
CA ALA A 93 -2.92 7.31 -6.94
C ALA A 93 -2.31 7.94 -5.68
N ALA A 94 -1.38 7.27 -5.01
CA ALA A 94 -0.67 7.82 -3.85
C ALA A 94 0.16 9.06 -4.20
N CYS A 95 0.91 9.02 -5.30
CA CYS A 95 1.73 10.14 -5.77
C CYS A 95 0.89 11.37 -6.11
N ASN A 96 -0.28 11.18 -6.74
CA ASN A 96 -1.21 12.27 -7.08
C ASN A 96 -1.73 12.99 -5.83
N HIS A 97 -1.82 12.28 -4.70
CA HIS A 97 -2.14 12.86 -3.40
C HIS A 97 -0.92 13.33 -2.61
N SER A 98 0.25 13.41 -3.23
CA SER A 98 1.51 13.84 -2.61
C SER A 98 1.95 13.00 -1.40
N LEU A 99 1.57 11.73 -1.36
CA LEU A 99 1.94 10.80 -0.31
C LEU A 99 3.28 10.12 -0.62
N SER A 100 4.07 9.90 0.42
CA SER A 100 5.26 9.05 0.32
C SER A 100 4.86 7.59 0.23
N VAL A 101 5.51 6.84 -0.68
CA VAL A 101 5.31 5.41 -0.85
C VAL A 101 6.55 4.67 -0.37
N SER A 102 6.36 3.76 0.59
CA SER A 102 7.39 2.84 1.08
C SER A 102 7.10 1.43 0.60
N GLU A 103 8.12 0.73 0.12
CA GLU A 103 7.99 -0.58 -0.50
C GLU A 103 8.61 -1.66 0.37
N TYR A 104 7.91 -2.77 0.56
CA TYR A 104 8.34 -3.90 1.39
C TYR A 104 8.24 -5.22 0.64
N THR A 105 9.23 -6.08 0.79
CA THR A 105 9.18 -7.45 0.28
C THR A 105 8.25 -8.31 1.13
N ALA A 106 7.70 -9.38 0.56
CA ALA A 106 6.92 -10.37 1.30
C ALA A 106 7.69 -10.93 2.53
N LEU A 107 9.01 -11.11 2.40
CA LEU A 107 9.87 -11.53 3.50
C LEU A 107 9.90 -10.51 4.65
N GLN A 108 10.06 -9.22 4.33
CA GLN A 108 10.05 -8.13 5.31
C GLN A 108 8.71 -8.02 6.03
N ILE A 109 7.60 -8.12 5.26
CA ILE A 109 6.25 -8.08 5.81
C ILE A 109 6.04 -9.23 6.80
N LYS A 110 6.36 -10.47 6.40
CA LYS A 110 6.23 -11.65 7.26
C LYS A 110 7.09 -11.53 8.53
N GLN A 111 8.33 -11.10 8.39
CA GLN A 111 9.23 -10.91 9.51
C GLN A 111 8.74 -9.83 10.48
N ALA A 112 8.21 -8.72 9.98
CA ALA A 112 7.69 -7.64 10.80
C ALA A 112 6.41 -8.03 11.57
N VAL A 113 5.54 -8.88 10.98
CA VAL A 113 4.24 -9.25 11.57
C VAL A 113 4.34 -10.51 12.44
N VAL A 114 5.12 -11.52 12.02
CA VAL A 114 5.19 -12.85 12.71
C VAL A 114 6.54 -13.06 13.40
N GLY A 115 7.53 -12.23 13.11
CA GLY A 115 8.91 -12.43 13.59
C GLY A 115 9.72 -13.46 12.78
N ARG A 116 9.12 -14.08 11.74
CA ARG A 116 9.75 -15.10 10.88
C ARG A 116 9.42 -14.85 9.42
N GLY A 117 10.45 -14.68 8.56
CA GLY A 117 10.29 -14.40 7.14
C GLY A 117 9.65 -15.53 6.32
N HIS A 118 9.74 -16.78 6.80
CA HIS A 118 9.14 -17.95 6.14
C HIS A 118 7.75 -18.35 6.70
N ALA A 119 7.07 -17.42 7.42
CA ALA A 119 5.73 -17.67 7.94
C ALA A 119 4.73 -18.00 6.81
N GLN A 120 3.80 -18.92 7.09
CA GLN A 120 2.70 -19.24 6.18
C GLN A 120 1.65 -18.13 6.18
N LYS A 121 0.86 -18.02 5.10
CA LYS A 121 -0.17 -16.98 4.95
C LYS A 121 -1.16 -16.95 6.12
N ASP A 122 -1.61 -18.11 6.59
CA ASP A 122 -2.54 -18.21 7.71
C ASP A 122 -1.96 -17.69 9.03
N GLN A 123 -0.64 -17.86 9.24
CA GLN A 123 0.04 -17.31 10.40
C GLN A 123 0.09 -15.77 10.35
N VAL A 124 0.36 -15.20 9.18
CA VAL A 124 0.33 -13.74 8.97
C VAL A 124 -1.06 -13.20 9.23
N LYS A 125 -2.10 -13.82 8.64
CA LYS A 125 -3.50 -13.43 8.83
C LYS A 125 -3.94 -13.50 10.29
N HIS A 126 -3.54 -14.57 10.99
CA HIS A 126 -3.80 -14.71 12.43
C HIS A 126 -3.14 -13.61 13.23
N MET A 127 -1.85 -13.32 12.97
CA MET A 127 -1.13 -12.27 13.67
C MET A 127 -1.67 -10.87 13.39
N VAL A 128 -2.11 -10.58 12.17
CA VAL A 128 -2.81 -9.32 11.84
C VAL A 128 -4.06 -9.17 12.72
N LYS A 129 -4.87 -10.24 12.84
CA LYS A 129 -6.05 -10.24 13.70
C LYS A 129 -5.71 -9.96 15.17
N VAL A 130 -4.68 -10.61 15.70
CA VAL A 130 -4.23 -10.43 17.09
C VAL A 130 -3.67 -9.03 17.33
N LEU A 131 -2.72 -8.58 16.48
CA LEU A 131 -2.04 -7.30 16.65
C LEU A 131 -3.00 -6.09 16.55
N LEU A 132 -4.03 -6.20 15.73
CA LEU A 132 -5.03 -5.14 15.54
C LEU A 132 -6.30 -5.36 16.37
N ASN A 133 -6.37 -6.44 17.16
CA ASN A 133 -7.53 -6.81 17.99
C ASN A 133 -8.85 -6.83 17.18
N LEU A 134 -8.83 -7.49 16.01
CA LEU A 134 -9.99 -7.54 15.14
C LEU A 134 -11.03 -8.54 15.65
N SER A 135 -12.30 -8.17 15.67
CA SER A 135 -13.42 -9.04 16.06
C SER A 135 -13.65 -10.17 15.05
N GLY A 136 -13.38 -9.92 13.76
CA GLY A 136 -13.54 -10.87 12.66
C GLY A 136 -12.22 -11.12 11.92
N THR A 137 -12.25 -12.09 11.01
CA THR A 137 -11.12 -12.38 10.13
C THR A 137 -11.28 -11.59 8.82
N PRO A 138 -10.34 -10.70 8.45
CA PRO A 138 -10.42 -9.94 7.22
C PRO A 138 -10.27 -10.86 5.99
N GLN A 139 -10.78 -10.41 4.83
CA GLN A 139 -10.50 -11.06 3.54
C GLN A 139 -8.99 -11.16 3.31
N ALA A 140 -8.55 -12.14 2.52
CA ALA A 140 -7.12 -12.42 2.32
C ALA A 140 -6.34 -11.18 1.86
N ASP A 141 -6.77 -10.54 0.77
CA ASP A 141 -6.08 -9.36 0.22
C ASP A 141 -6.09 -8.16 1.19
N ALA A 142 -7.18 -7.99 1.94
CA ALA A 142 -7.26 -6.96 2.99
C ALA A 142 -6.33 -7.28 4.18
N ALA A 143 -6.16 -8.56 4.53
CA ALA A 143 -5.22 -8.99 5.55
C ALA A 143 -3.78 -8.76 5.13
N ASP A 144 -3.44 -9.07 3.87
CA ASP A 144 -2.10 -8.84 3.30
C ASP A 144 -1.78 -7.34 3.26
N ALA A 145 -2.77 -6.50 2.89
CA ALA A 145 -2.64 -5.04 2.95
C ALA A 145 -2.46 -4.50 4.38
N LEU A 146 -3.19 -5.03 5.36
CA LEU A 146 -3.00 -4.68 6.78
C LEU A 146 -1.62 -5.12 7.28
N ALA A 147 -1.13 -6.30 6.85
CA ALA A 147 0.22 -6.76 7.18
C ALA A 147 1.29 -5.80 6.62
N CYS A 148 1.10 -5.29 5.41
CA CYS A 148 1.98 -4.28 4.82
C CYS A 148 1.97 -2.96 5.62
N ALA A 149 0.80 -2.50 6.07
CA ALA A 149 0.67 -1.33 6.93
C ALA A 149 1.35 -1.52 8.29
N LEU A 150 1.19 -2.69 8.93
CA LEU A 150 1.86 -3.06 10.18
C LEU A 150 3.38 -3.11 10.00
N CYS A 151 3.88 -3.67 8.90
CA CYS A 151 5.29 -3.67 8.56
C CYS A 151 5.86 -2.25 8.57
N HIS A 152 5.22 -1.32 7.86
CA HIS A 152 5.64 0.08 7.85
C HIS A 152 5.59 0.71 9.25
N ALA A 153 4.56 0.42 10.03
CA ALA A 153 4.42 0.94 11.38
C ALA A 153 5.58 0.50 12.29
N HIS A 154 5.96 -0.78 12.25
CA HIS A 154 7.08 -1.32 13.03
C HIS A 154 8.43 -0.73 12.58
N TYR A 155 8.68 -0.59 11.28
CA TYR A 155 9.90 0.06 10.77
C TYR A 155 9.98 1.53 11.20
N ALA A 156 8.88 2.28 11.12
CA ALA A 156 8.83 3.68 11.55
C ALA A 156 9.11 3.84 13.06
N GLN A 157 8.62 2.92 13.88
CA GLN A 157 8.88 2.88 15.32
C GLN A 157 10.35 2.56 15.61
N SER A 158 10.92 1.54 14.98
CA SER A 158 12.32 1.14 15.15
C SER A 158 13.27 2.27 14.75
N THR A 159 12.99 2.97 13.66
CA THR A 159 13.80 4.11 13.20
C THR A 159 13.74 5.27 14.19
N ARG A 160 12.58 5.54 14.80
CA ARG A 160 12.44 6.55 15.85
C ARG A 160 13.21 6.18 17.12
N ALA A 161 13.13 4.91 17.54
CA ALA A 161 13.80 4.41 18.73
C ALA A 161 15.34 4.48 18.60
N LEU A 162 15.86 4.28 17.40
CA LEU A 162 17.30 4.37 17.11
C LEU A 162 17.81 5.82 16.95
N GLY A 163 16.96 6.84 17.15
CA GLY A 163 17.35 8.25 17.02
C GLY A 163 17.69 8.66 15.59
N ALA A 164 17.47 7.78 14.60
CA ALA A 164 17.65 8.12 13.21
C ALA A 164 16.53 9.08 12.78
N VAL A 165 16.87 10.35 12.55
CA VAL A 165 15.98 11.33 11.92
C VAL A 165 15.62 10.76 10.56
N VAL A 166 14.40 10.24 10.40
CA VAL A 166 13.85 9.91 9.10
C VAL A 166 13.86 11.22 8.32
N ARG A 167 14.83 11.39 7.41
CA ARG A 167 14.78 12.46 6.44
C ARG A 167 13.45 12.30 5.73
N ARG A 168 12.50 13.20 6.03
CA ARG A 168 11.26 13.29 5.26
C ARG A 168 11.68 13.35 3.80
N PRO A 169 11.26 12.40 2.94
CA PRO A 169 11.56 12.52 1.53
C PRO A 169 11.07 13.90 1.09
N ARG A 170 11.91 14.65 0.41
CA ARG A 170 11.56 15.97 -0.15
C ARG A 170 10.22 15.77 -0.85
N ARG A 171 9.20 16.45 -0.33
CA ARG A 171 7.86 16.43 -0.96
C ARG A 171 8.09 16.66 -2.46
N LEU A 172 7.44 15.85 -3.29
CA LEU A 172 7.44 15.95 -4.76
C LEU A 172 6.81 17.29 -5.24
N ARG A 173 7.25 18.42 -4.70
CA ARG A 173 6.89 19.75 -5.19
C ARG A 173 7.39 19.97 -6.64
N ALA A 174 8.35 19.13 -7.10
CA ALA A 174 8.93 19.24 -8.42
C ALA A 174 8.03 18.72 -9.56
N LEU A 175 7.09 17.81 -9.31
CA LEU A 175 6.28 17.24 -10.41
C LEU A 175 5.12 18.16 -10.85
N ALA A 176 4.58 18.99 -9.97
CA ALA A 176 3.57 19.97 -10.36
C ALA A 176 4.16 21.04 -11.32
N GLY A 177 5.44 21.42 -11.13
CA GLY A 177 6.15 22.30 -12.04
C GLY A 177 6.54 21.66 -13.38
N PHE A 178 6.78 20.33 -13.38
CA PHE A 178 7.17 19.60 -14.58
C PHE A 178 6.00 19.39 -15.56
N ALA A 179 4.82 19.11 -15.06
CA ALA A 179 3.61 18.98 -15.87
C ALA A 179 3.19 20.33 -16.51
N ALA A 180 3.30 21.43 -15.77
CA ALA A 180 3.00 22.75 -16.29
C ALA A 180 4.01 23.24 -17.34
N ALA A 181 5.29 22.90 -17.17
CA ALA A 181 6.36 23.30 -18.12
C ALA A 181 6.32 22.50 -19.44
N GLN A 182 5.81 21.25 -19.43
CA GLN A 182 5.67 20.48 -20.68
C GLN A 182 4.39 20.82 -21.44
N ALA A 183 3.29 21.16 -20.75
CA ALA A 183 2.08 21.63 -21.42
C ALA A 183 2.32 22.89 -22.26
N LEU A 184 3.25 23.75 -21.87
CA LEU A 184 3.62 24.94 -22.63
C LEU A 184 4.51 24.64 -23.86
N LYS A 185 5.18 23.48 -23.95
CA LYS A 185 6.06 23.11 -25.09
C LYS A 185 5.32 22.40 -26.22
N VAL A 186 4.12 21.86 -25.99
CA VAL A 186 3.30 21.20 -27.01
C VAL A 186 2.35 22.17 -27.72
N ALA A 187 2.22 23.42 -27.25
CA ALA A 187 1.38 24.47 -27.80
C ALA A 187 2.13 25.50 -28.68
N ARG A 188 3.32 25.14 -29.23
CA ARG A 188 4.06 25.94 -30.22
C ARG A 188 4.34 25.15 -31.48
#